data_a7fa3a74eb07d5ec47cdaf2c65088670
#
_entry.id   a7fa3a74eb07d5ec47cdaf2c65088670
#
_cell.length_a   1.000
_cell.length_b   1.000
_cell.length_c   1.000
_cell.angle_alpha   90.00
_cell.angle_beta   90.00
_cell.angle_gamma   90.00
#
_symmetry.space_group_name_H-M   'P 1'
#
loop_
_entity.id
_entity.type
_entity.pdbx_description
1 polymer ?
#
loop_
_entity_poly.entity_id
_entity_poly.type
_entity_poly.pdbx_seq_one_letter_code
_entity_poly.pdbx_strand_id
1 'polypeptide(L)'
;TQTALQNNYQLRIDQRKLALAESDGTKNTTQITVTNDENQVQSNMTARYNAVLSAQNELRKAELNLQNQQTTLGRVTRSYAAGAASARDLEDAQYSAAAAEYTVKLDRYALQSAYFSYLAGRDGLAGGSAS
;
A
#
# COMPACT_ATOMS: atom_id res chain seq x y z
N THR A 1 -5.09 12.93 3.05
CA THR A 1 -4.31 14.01 2.40
C THR A 1 -4.42 15.31 3.20
N GLN A 2 -5.61 15.71 3.53
CA GLN A 2 -5.84 16.91 4.32
C GLN A 2 -5.13 16.83 5.68
N THR A 3 -5.22 15.68 6.33
CA THR A 3 -4.54 15.45 7.61
C THR A 3 -3.03 15.57 7.45
N ALA A 4 -2.48 15.03 6.37
CA ALA A 4 -1.05 15.11 6.11
C ALA A 4 -0.59 16.54 5.91
N LEU A 5 -1.37 17.34 5.20
CA LEU A 5 -1.04 18.75 5.01
C LEU A 5 -1.06 19.52 6.32
N GLN A 6 -2.08 19.29 7.14
CA GLN A 6 -2.20 19.97 8.42
C GLN A 6 -1.08 19.58 9.39
N ASN A 7 -0.59 18.36 9.28
CA ASN A 7 0.43 17.84 10.18
C ASN A 7 1.85 18.00 9.63
N ASN A 8 2.02 18.56 8.44
CA ASN A 8 3.34 18.73 7.84
C ASN A 8 4.07 19.90 8.54
N TYR A 9 5.13 19.55 9.25
CA TYR A 9 5.90 20.52 10.01
C TYR A 9 6.57 21.55 9.10
N GLN A 10 7.09 21.12 7.96
CA GLN A 10 7.74 22.02 7.01
C GLN A 10 6.75 23.05 6.47
N LEU A 11 5.54 22.62 6.18
CA LEU A 11 4.49 23.53 5.72
C LEU A 11 4.18 24.59 6.79
N ARG A 12 4.11 24.20 8.04
CA ARG A 12 3.89 25.14 9.13
C ARG A 12 5.01 26.17 9.23
N ILE A 13 6.25 25.73 9.07
CA ILE A 13 7.40 26.63 9.09
C ILE A 13 7.30 27.63 7.94
N ASP A 14 6.95 27.15 6.75
CA ASP A 14 6.82 28.02 5.59
C ASP A 14 5.68 29.03 5.76
N GLN A 15 4.60 28.62 6.39
CA GLN A 15 3.49 29.54 6.68
C GLN A 15 3.91 30.63 7.66
N ARG A 16 4.73 30.30 8.66
CA ARG A 16 5.28 31.29 9.56
C ARG A 16 6.20 32.25 8.85
N LYS A 17 7.05 31.73 7.97
CA LYS A 17 7.95 32.58 7.19
C LYS A 17 7.14 33.52 6.29
N LEU A 18 6.07 33.06 5.73
CA LEU A 18 5.18 33.88 4.93
C LEU A 18 4.61 35.02 5.76
N ALA A 19 4.13 34.72 6.96
CA ALA A 19 3.58 35.74 7.85
C ALA A 19 4.64 36.75 8.26
N LEU A 20 5.87 36.28 8.54
CA LEU A 20 6.97 37.16 8.96
C LEU A 20 7.52 37.99 7.80
N ALA A 21 7.47 37.45 6.57
CA ALA A 21 8.01 38.12 5.40
C ALA A 21 7.01 39.07 4.74
N GLU A 22 5.87 39.26 5.34
CA GLU A 22 4.77 40.01 4.74
C GLU A 22 5.13 41.39 4.26
N SER A 23 6.01 42.10 4.98
CA SER A 23 6.34 43.47 4.69
C SER A 23 7.64 43.67 3.93
N ASP A 24 8.43 42.65 3.68
CA ASP A 24 9.79 42.82 3.15
C ASP A 24 9.94 42.39 1.70
N GLY A 25 8.89 42.09 1.02
CA GLY A 25 8.93 41.76 -0.42
C GLY A 25 9.29 40.33 -0.75
N THR A 26 9.61 39.48 0.23
CA THR A 26 9.91 38.06 -0.02
C THR A 26 8.68 37.20 0.07
N LYS A 27 7.53 37.77 0.30
CA LYS A 27 6.27 37.08 0.48
C LYS A 27 5.94 36.13 -0.67
N ASN A 28 6.12 36.58 -1.92
CA ASN A 28 5.81 35.75 -3.07
C ASN A 28 6.66 34.48 -3.12
N THR A 29 7.94 34.57 -2.85
CA THR A 29 8.84 33.43 -2.84
C THR A 29 8.44 32.43 -1.76
N THR A 30 8.15 32.92 -0.56
CA THR A 30 7.72 32.09 0.57
C THR A 30 6.38 31.41 0.25
N GLN A 31 5.45 32.12 -0.38
CA GLN A 31 4.16 31.57 -0.77
C GLN A 31 4.31 30.46 -1.80
N ILE A 32 5.21 30.62 -2.76
CA ILE A 32 5.49 29.57 -3.75
C ILE A 32 6.04 28.33 -3.05
N THR A 33 6.93 28.51 -2.08
CA THR A 33 7.46 27.38 -1.30
C THR A 33 6.37 26.63 -0.56
N VAL A 34 5.44 27.33 0.08
CA VAL A 34 4.30 26.72 0.77
C VAL A 34 3.46 25.90 -0.21
N THR A 35 3.15 26.45 -1.38
CA THR A 35 2.36 25.75 -2.39
C THR A 35 3.08 24.50 -2.89
N ASN A 36 4.40 24.58 -3.12
CA ASN A 36 5.18 23.43 -3.56
C ASN A 36 5.20 22.32 -2.51
N ASP A 37 5.32 22.67 -1.24
CA ASP A 37 5.29 21.70 -0.15
C ASP A 37 3.94 21.00 -0.07
N GLU A 38 2.84 21.75 -0.24
CA GLU A 38 1.50 21.15 -0.28
C GLU A 38 1.36 20.16 -1.43
N ASN A 39 1.81 20.53 -2.62
CA ASN A 39 1.72 19.66 -3.80
C ASN A 39 2.55 18.40 -3.60
N GLN A 40 3.72 18.52 -3.02
CA GLN A 40 4.59 17.37 -2.78
C GLN A 40 3.97 16.42 -1.77
N VAL A 41 3.40 16.93 -0.69
CA VAL A 41 2.73 16.11 0.32
C VAL A 41 1.54 15.38 -0.30
N GLN A 42 0.72 16.07 -1.09
CA GLN A 42 -0.41 15.44 -1.75
C GLN A 42 0.02 14.36 -2.72
N SER A 43 1.07 14.61 -3.51
CA SER A 43 1.60 13.59 -4.44
C SER A 43 2.09 12.37 -3.70
N ASN A 44 2.83 12.56 -2.61
CA ASN A 44 3.34 11.44 -1.82
C ASN A 44 2.21 10.63 -1.21
N MET A 45 1.20 11.29 -0.66
CA MET A 45 0.06 10.60 -0.05
C MET A 45 -0.77 9.87 -1.09
N THR A 46 -0.96 10.46 -2.27
CA THR A 46 -1.68 9.82 -3.35
C THR A 46 -0.94 8.57 -3.81
N ALA A 47 0.38 8.64 -3.96
CA ALA A 47 1.18 7.49 -4.35
C ALA A 47 1.08 6.35 -3.33
N ARG A 48 1.13 6.68 -2.03
CA ARG A 48 1.02 5.69 -0.97
C ARG A 48 -0.37 5.09 -0.90
N TYR A 49 -1.39 5.90 -1.09
CA TYR A 49 -2.78 5.41 -1.13
C TYR A 49 -2.98 4.46 -2.31
N ASN A 50 -2.48 4.82 -3.48
CA ASN A 50 -2.56 3.97 -4.66
C ASN A 50 -1.81 2.66 -4.46
N ALA A 51 -0.70 2.67 -3.74
CA ALA A 51 0.04 1.45 -3.40
C ALA A 51 -0.81 0.52 -2.52
N VAL A 52 -1.55 1.08 -1.56
CA VAL A 52 -2.47 0.29 -0.73
C VAL A 52 -3.57 -0.33 -1.61
N LEU A 53 -4.17 0.45 -2.49
CA LEU A 53 -5.22 -0.05 -3.38
C LEU A 53 -4.70 -1.16 -4.29
N SER A 54 -3.50 -0.98 -4.86
CA SER A 54 -2.88 -2.01 -5.70
C SER A 54 -2.63 -3.29 -4.90
N ALA A 55 -2.11 -3.15 -3.68
CA ALA A 55 -1.86 -4.31 -2.82
C ALA A 55 -3.16 -5.02 -2.45
N GLN A 56 -4.24 -4.28 -2.20
CA GLN A 56 -5.54 -4.87 -1.94
C GLN A 56 -6.05 -5.66 -3.15
N ASN A 57 -5.89 -5.11 -4.34
CA ASN A 57 -6.33 -5.79 -5.57
C ASN A 57 -5.51 -7.04 -5.82
N GLU A 58 -4.20 -6.99 -5.61
CA GLU A 58 -3.35 -8.17 -5.77
C GLU A 58 -3.70 -9.25 -4.75
N LEU A 59 -3.96 -8.87 -3.51
CA LEU A 59 -4.38 -9.82 -2.48
C LEU A 59 -5.70 -10.48 -2.86
N ARG A 60 -6.66 -9.70 -3.34
CA ARG A 60 -7.95 -10.24 -3.77
C ARG A 60 -7.78 -11.26 -4.89
N LYS A 61 -6.95 -10.94 -5.88
CA LYS A 61 -6.65 -11.88 -6.97
C LYS A 61 -6.00 -13.15 -6.44
N ALA A 62 -5.06 -13.01 -5.52
CA ALA A 62 -4.37 -14.15 -4.93
C ALA A 62 -5.33 -15.03 -4.14
N GLU A 63 -6.25 -14.44 -3.39
CA GLU A 63 -7.25 -15.18 -2.62
C GLU A 63 -8.21 -15.94 -3.55
N LEU A 64 -8.63 -15.33 -4.65
CA LEU A 64 -9.46 -16.01 -5.65
C LEU A 64 -8.72 -17.15 -6.29
N ASN A 65 -7.44 -16.96 -6.63
CA ASN A 65 -6.62 -18.02 -7.18
C ASN A 65 -6.46 -19.18 -6.18
N LEU A 66 -6.23 -18.85 -4.91
CA LEU A 66 -6.14 -19.89 -3.87
C LEU A 66 -7.44 -20.69 -3.79
N GLN A 67 -8.57 -20.00 -3.79
CA GLN A 67 -9.87 -20.68 -3.76
C GLN A 67 -10.03 -21.62 -4.94
N ASN A 68 -9.64 -21.17 -6.14
CA ASN A 68 -9.70 -22.00 -7.34
C ASN A 68 -8.77 -23.22 -7.23
N GLN A 69 -7.56 -23.04 -6.69
CA GLN A 69 -6.62 -24.13 -6.53
C GLN A 69 -7.11 -25.13 -5.48
N GLN A 70 -7.71 -24.65 -4.41
CA GLN A 70 -8.30 -25.54 -3.39
C GLN A 70 -9.46 -26.35 -3.96
N THR A 71 -10.29 -25.74 -4.80
CA THR A 71 -11.38 -26.45 -5.48
C THR A 71 -10.82 -27.51 -6.39
N THR A 72 -9.79 -27.19 -7.17
CA THR A 72 -9.11 -28.14 -8.06
C THR A 72 -8.50 -29.27 -7.25
N LEU A 73 -7.83 -28.97 -6.14
CA LEU A 73 -7.24 -29.99 -5.28
C LEU A 73 -8.31 -30.95 -4.75
N GLY A 74 -9.44 -30.42 -4.30
CA GLY A 74 -10.55 -31.26 -3.81
C GLY A 74 -11.06 -32.20 -4.91
N ARG A 75 -11.19 -31.70 -6.13
CA ARG A 75 -11.63 -32.52 -7.28
C ARG A 75 -10.60 -33.58 -7.61
N VAL A 76 -9.31 -33.22 -7.68
CA VAL A 76 -8.25 -34.18 -7.98
C VAL A 76 -8.13 -35.22 -6.87
N THR A 77 -8.28 -34.82 -5.62
CA THR A 77 -8.26 -35.76 -4.49
C THR A 77 -9.34 -36.81 -4.63
N ARG A 78 -10.56 -36.41 -4.99
CA ARG A 78 -11.67 -37.33 -5.20
C ARG A 78 -11.43 -38.25 -6.42
N SER A 79 -10.88 -37.66 -7.48
CA SER A 79 -10.55 -38.46 -8.69
C SER A 79 -9.46 -39.45 -8.39
N TYR A 80 -8.47 -39.09 -7.60
CA TYR A 80 -7.42 -40.01 -7.20
C TYR A 80 -7.97 -41.14 -6.33
N ALA A 81 -8.83 -40.85 -5.38
CA ALA A 81 -9.49 -41.87 -4.57
C ALA A 81 -10.32 -42.83 -5.38
N ALA A 82 -10.92 -42.35 -6.48
CA ALA A 82 -11.71 -43.16 -7.40
C ALA A 82 -10.85 -43.89 -8.45
N GLY A 83 -9.54 -43.68 -8.46
CA GLY A 83 -8.62 -44.27 -9.43
C GLY A 83 -8.59 -43.58 -10.78
N ALA A 84 -9.24 -42.42 -10.93
CA ALA A 84 -9.32 -41.68 -12.18
C ALA A 84 -8.18 -40.67 -12.38
N ALA A 85 -7.43 -40.30 -11.31
CA ALA A 85 -6.29 -39.45 -11.39
C ALA A 85 -5.05 -40.18 -10.86
N SER A 86 -3.87 -39.76 -11.35
CA SER A 86 -2.60 -40.34 -10.90
C SER A 86 -2.12 -39.69 -9.61
N ALA A 87 -1.17 -40.36 -8.93
CA ALA A 87 -0.51 -39.77 -7.76
C ALA A 87 0.20 -38.48 -8.11
N ARG A 88 0.76 -38.38 -9.32
CA ARG A 88 1.42 -37.17 -9.79
C ARG A 88 0.44 -36.02 -9.95
N ASP A 89 -0.77 -36.31 -10.48
CA ASP A 89 -1.80 -35.31 -10.58
C ASP A 89 -2.18 -34.74 -9.22
N LEU A 90 -2.27 -35.60 -8.21
CA LEU A 90 -2.56 -35.18 -6.85
C LEU A 90 -1.41 -34.34 -6.27
N GLU A 91 -0.17 -34.75 -6.48
CA GLU A 91 1.00 -33.98 -6.03
C GLU A 91 1.03 -32.59 -6.68
N ASP A 92 0.76 -32.53 -8.00
CA ASP A 92 0.76 -31.26 -8.72
C ASP A 92 -0.33 -30.33 -8.19
N ALA A 93 -1.50 -30.86 -7.89
CA ALA A 93 -2.60 -30.08 -7.34
C ALA A 93 -2.28 -29.59 -5.93
N GLN A 94 -1.65 -30.44 -5.11
CA GLN A 94 -1.21 -30.07 -3.76
C GLN A 94 -0.15 -28.97 -3.82
N TYR A 95 0.80 -29.09 -4.74
CA TYR A 95 1.82 -28.07 -4.92
C TYR A 95 1.23 -26.74 -5.36
N SER A 96 0.31 -26.79 -6.32
CA SER A 96 -0.34 -25.56 -6.82
C SER A 96 -1.13 -24.86 -5.71
N ALA A 97 -1.84 -25.61 -4.88
CA ALA A 97 -2.59 -25.04 -3.77
C ALA A 97 -1.63 -24.43 -2.72
N ALA A 98 -0.54 -25.13 -2.42
CA ALA A 98 0.46 -24.61 -1.48
C ALA A 98 1.13 -23.34 -2.00
N ALA A 99 1.45 -23.31 -3.30
CA ALA A 99 2.02 -22.12 -3.92
C ALA A 99 1.05 -20.94 -3.87
N ALA A 100 -0.23 -21.19 -4.08
CA ALA A 100 -1.27 -20.17 -4.01
C ALA A 100 -1.42 -19.63 -2.58
N GLU A 101 -1.34 -20.50 -1.57
CA GLU A 101 -1.34 -20.06 -0.16
C GLU A 101 -0.14 -19.17 0.15
N TYR A 102 1.01 -19.53 -0.35
CA TYR A 102 2.22 -18.75 -0.14
C TYR A 102 2.09 -17.37 -0.77
N THR A 103 1.53 -17.30 -1.99
CA THR A 103 1.28 -16.03 -2.68
C THR A 103 0.34 -15.14 -1.86
N VAL A 104 -0.72 -15.71 -1.30
CA VAL A 104 -1.65 -14.96 -0.44
C VAL A 104 -0.92 -14.39 0.77
N LYS A 105 -0.04 -15.18 1.40
CA LYS A 105 0.75 -14.69 2.54
C LYS A 105 1.65 -13.53 2.15
N LEU A 106 2.34 -13.67 1.02
CA LEU A 106 3.20 -12.59 0.52
C LEU A 106 2.40 -11.33 0.22
N ASP A 107 1.24 -11.47 -0.40
CA ASP A 107 0.41 -10.32 -0.73
C ASP A 107 -0.20 -9.68 0.51
N ARG A 108 -0.49 -10.46 1.54
CA ARG A 108 -0.92 -9.91 2.83
C ARG A 108 0.18 -9.08 3.47
N TYR A 109 1.42 -9.57 3.44
CA TYR A 109 2.54 -8.79 3.93
C TYR A 109 2.76 -7.54 3.11
N ALA A 110 2.61 -7.62 1.80
CA ALA A 110 2.73 -6.46 0.92
C ALA A 110 1.67 -5.41 1.24
N LEU A 111 0.43 -5.84 1.44
CA LEU A 111 -0.66 -4.94 1.82
C LEU A 111 -0.39 -4.30 3.18
N GLN A 112 0.03 -5.11 4.15
CA GLN A 112 0.34 -4.60 5.48
C GLN A 112 1.48 -3.59 5.42
N SER A 113 2.51 -3.87 4.65
CA SER A 113 3.64 -2.97 4.46
C SER A 113 3.21 -1.67 3.80
N ALA A 114 2.38 -1.75 2.76
CA ALA A 114 1.86 -0.57 2.07
C ALA A 114 0.98 0.27 3.01
N TYR A 115 0.17 -0.38 3.83
CA TYR A 115 -0.69 0.29 4.78
C TYR A 115 0.13 1.00 5.86
N PHE A 116 1.14 0.33 6.40
CA PHE A 116 2.05 0.96 7.36
C PHE A 116 2.79 2.13 6.74
N SER A 117 3.21 2.01 5.50
CA SER A 117 3.86 3.11 4.78
C SER A 117 2.90 4.30 4.63
N TYR A 118 1.64 4.02 4.33
CA TYR A 118 0.62 5.06 4.24
C TYR A 118 0.42 5.76 5.58
N LEU A 119 0.27 4.98 6.66
CA LEU A 119 0.08 5.54 8.00
C LEU A 119 1.32 6.32 8.45
N ALA A 120 2.51 5.79 8.21
CA ALA A 120 3.75 6.46 8.56
C ALA A 120 3.88 7.78 7.81
N GLY A 121 3.48 7.81 6.55
CA GLY A 121 3.49 9.04 5.77
C GLY A 121 2.55 10.08 6.32
N ARG A 122 1.35 9.66 6.71
CA ARG A 122 0.36 10.56 7.27
C ARG A 122 0.79 11.10 8.64
N ASP A 123 1.18 10.19 9.52
CA ASP A 123 1.52 10.55 10.89
C ASP A 123 2.95 11.03 11.02
N GLY A 124 3.84 10.44 10.24
CA GLY A 124 5.26 10.79 10.25
C GLY A 124 5.56 12.18 9.73
N LEU A 125 4.73 12.69 8.82
CA LEU A 125 4.91 14.07 8.36
C LEU A 125 4.74 15.07 9.50
N ALA A 126 3.88 14.75 10.47
CA ALA A 126 3.73 15.60 11.64
C ALA A 126 4.89 15.41 12.61
N GLY A 127 5.26 14.15 12.90
CA GLY A 127 6.27 13.83 13.88
C GLY A 127 7.68 13.95 13.34
N GLY A 128 7.92 13.35 12.17
CA GLY A 128 9.24 13.36 11.56
C GLY A 128 9.73 14.74 11.21
N SER A 129 8.83 15.58 10.76
CA SER A 129 9.17 16.95 10.42
C SER A 129 9.46 17.81 11.64
N ALA A 130 9.01 17.38 12.81
CA ALA A 130 9.28 18.09 14.04
C ALA A 130 10.70 17.83 14.56
N SER A 131 11.31 16.78 14.14
CA SER A 131 12.65 16.41 14.58
C SER A 131 13.79 17.16 13.86
#